data_1b4b507836abd5f18f7fc76fe63aa7b1
#
_entry.id   1b4b507836abd5f18f7fc76fe63aa7b1
#
_cell.length_a   1.000
_cell.length_b   1.000
_cell.length_c   1.000
_cell.angle_alpha   90.00
_cell.angle_beta   90.00
_cell.angle_gamma   90.00
#
_symmetry.space_group_name_H-M   'P 1'
#
loop_
_entity.id
_entity.type
_entity.pdbx_description
1 polymer ?
#
loop_
_entity_poly.entity_id
_entity_poly.type
_entity_poly.pdbx_seq_one_letter_code
_entity_poly.pdbx_strand_id
1 'polypeptide(L)'
;RWYQVPLEVTQKTMGDHLREIGVPAVLVGKTHMRPDEEARERLAIPANSPEWLFLSECGFSPEEHDDGLHPDVRVRADLPYNEFLRSHGFSGANPWHSVANSVLDENGELCSGWLLRSAPFPAIVPDELSETAYMTDRAINFMRNAGNDRWCLHLSFIKPHWPYVVSDPYHAMYKDEELPPPNRTEAELATSHPVIQALHKSRIGRAMSRPETRRLVLPTYLGLVKQIDDHLGRLFAEMDRLGRTDDTMIVFTSDHGEYMGDHWMGEKDWINEEVVRVPMIIVDP
;
A
#
# COMPACT_ATOMS: atom_id res chain seq x y z
N ARG A 1 3.99 10.41 -16.44
CA ARG A 1 3.81 9.79 -15.12
C ARG A 1 5.14 9.18 -14.72
N TRP A 2 5.64 9.46 -13.53
CA TRP A 2 6.98 9.05 -13.06
C TRP A 2 7.17 7.52 -13.04
N TYR A 3 6.15 6.72 -12.76
CA TYR A 3 6.20 5.26 -12.82
C TYR A 3 6.30 4.68 -14.24
N GLN A 4 6.39 5.51 -15.26
CA GLN A 4 6.62 5.07 -16.65
C GLN A 4 8.11 5.02 -16.99
N VAL A 5 8.96 5.59 -16.12
CA VAL A 5 10.41 5.48 -16.26
C VAL A 5 10.86 4.24 -15.50
N PRO A 6 11.45 3.24 -16.19
CA PRO A 6 11.92 2.04 -15.51
C PRO A 6 13.16 2.34 -14.66
N LEU A 7 13.36 1.53 -13.61
CA LEU A 7 14.60 1.49 -12.87
C LEU A 7 15.69 0.86 -13.75
N GLU A 8 16.76 1.61 -14.00
CA GLU A 8 17.86 1.10 -14.84
C GLU A 8 18.58 -0.08 -14.16
N VAL A 9 18.84 -1.14 -14.91
CA VAL A 9 19.50 -2.37 -14.40
C VAL A 9 20.90 -2.13 -13.83
N THR A 10 21.53 -1.02 -14.17
CA THR A 10 22.87 -0.63 -13.66
C THR A 10 22.81 0.15 -12.36
N GLN A 11 21.62 0.60 -11.95
CA GLN A 11 21.46 1.40 -10.76
C GLN A 11 21.44 0.50 -9.52
N LYS A 12 22.43 0.66 -8.65
CA LYS A 12 22.42 0.00 -7.35
C LYS A 12 21.32 0.55 -6.46
N THR A 13 20.62 -0.35 -5.82
CA THR A 13 19.52 -0.08 -4.90
C THR A 13 19.89 -0.44 -3.48
N MET A 14 19.00 -0.18 -2.52
CA MET A 14 19.23 -0.51 -1.12
C MET A 14 19.50 -2.01 -0.91
N GLY A 15 18.73 -2.87 -1.59
CA GLY A 15 18.92 -4.32 -1.48
C GLY A 15 20.29 -4.78 -1.99
N ASP A 16 20.84 -4.11 -3.05
CA ASP A 16 22.18 -4.41 -3.56
C ASP A 16 23.25 -4.05 -2.53
N HIS A 17 23.17 -2.87 -1.92
CA HIS A 17 24.12 -2.43 -0.91
C HIS A 17 24.08 -3.31 0.34
N LEU A 18 22.89 -3.75 0.77
CA LEU A 18 22.76 -4.67 1.90
C LEU A 18 23.41 -6.03 1.63
N ARG A 19 23.23 -6.58 0.42
CA ARG A 19 23.89 -7.83 0.03
C ARG A 19 25.42 -7.72 -0.01
N GLU A 20 25.95 -6.57 -0.44
CA GLU A 20 27.41 -6.33 -0.43
C GLU A 20 28.04 -6.45 0.98
N ILE A 21 27.28 -6.16 2.01
CA ILE A 21 27.70 -6.29 3.42
C ILE A 21 27.20 -7.58 4.08
N GLY A 22 26.68 -8.52 3.28
CA GLY A 22 26.22 -9.83 3.76
C GLY A 22 24.91 -9.80 4.55
N VAL A 23 24.04 -8.81 4.31
CA VAL A 23 22.70 -8.72 4.89
C VAL A 23 21.67 -9.07 3.82
N PRO A 24 20.95 -10.21 3.91
CA PRO A 24 19.82 -10.51 3.03
C PRO A 24 18.77 -9.43 3.13
N ALA A 25 18.32 -8.92 1.99
CA ALA A 25 17.23 -7.96 1.88
C ALA A 25 15.99 -8.67 1.37
N VAL A 26 14.91 -8.68 2.14
CA VAL A 26 13.69 -9.45 1.89
C VAL A 26 12.49 -8.52 1.77
N LEU A 27 11.64 -8.80 0.80
CA LEU A 27 10.40 -8.06 0.52
C LEU A 27 9.19 -8.86 1.00
N VAL A 28 8.31 -8.21 1.74
CA VAL A 28 6.92 -8.63 1.95
C VAL A 28 6.02 -7.45 1.61
N GLY A 29 5.25 -7.58 0.55
CA GLY A 29 4.29 -6.58 0.08
C GLY A 29 4.70 -5.83 -1.18
N LYS A 30 4.47 -4.53 -1.20
CA LYS A 30 4.52 -3.67 -2.39
C LYS A 30 5.89 -3.03 -2.61
N THR A 31 6.36 -3.00 -3.87
CA THR A 31 7.45 -2.10 -4.32
C THR A 31 6.97 -1.05 -5.31
N HIS A 32 5.96 -1.36 -6.10
CA HIS A 32 5.43 -0.52 -7.18
C HIS A 32 6.51 -0.06 -8.17
N MET A 33 7.48 -0.91 -8.42
CA MET A 33 8.58 -0.62 -9.33
C MET A 33 8.24 -1.08 -10.75
N ARG A 34 8.75 -0.35 -11.73
CA ARG A 34 8.75 -0.80 -13.12
C ARG A 34 10.14 -1.29 -13.50
N PRO A 35 10.32 -2.58 -13.75
CA PRO A 35 11.60 -3.11 -14.20
C PRO A 35 11.93 -2.66 -15.63
N ASP A 36 13.22 -2.59 -15.97
CA ASP A 36 13.71 -2.26 -17.29
C ASP A 36 13.74 -3.51 -18.20
N GLU A 37 12.56 -3.85 -18.76
CA GLU A 37 12.42 -5.01 -19.64
C GLU A 37 13.25 -4.89 -20.93
N GLU A 38 13.45 -3.68 -21.46
CA GLU A 38 14.29 -3.46 -22.65
C GLU A 38 15.76 -3.79 -22.35
N ALA A 39 16.27 -3.36 -21.18
CA ALA A 39 17.63 -3.72 -20.77
C ALA A 39 17.73 -5.21 -20.47
N ARG A 40 16.73 -5.83 -19.87
CA ARG A 40 16.67 -7.28 -19.66
C ARG A 40 16.87 -8.05 -20.96
N GLU A 41 16.12 -7.70 -21.99
CA GLU A 41 16.21 -8.35 -23.30
C GLU A 41 17.57 -8.10 -23.97
N ARG A 42 18.04 -6.85 -23.95
CA ARG A 42 19.34 -6.47 -24.53
C ARG A 42 20.50 -7.21 -23.87
N LEU A 43 20.44 -7.44 -22.57
CA LEU A 43 21.45 -8.15 -21.78
C LEU A 43 21.25 -9.67 -21.74
N ALA A 44 20.22 -10.18 -22.41
CA ALA A 44 19.84 -11.57 -22.44
C ALA A 44 19.65 -12.21 -21.05
N ILE A 45 19.15 -11.43 -20.08
CA ILE A 45 18.84 -11.92 -18.73
C ILE A 45 17.51 -12.70 -18.80
N PRO A 46 17.48 -13.98 -18.37
CA PRO A 46 16.25 -14.75 -18.39
C PRO A 46 15.17 -14.15 -17.46
N ALA A 47 13.93 -14.05 -17.93
CA ALA A 47 12.82 -13.41 -17.18
C ALA A 47 12.50 -14.06 -15.82
N ASN A 48 12.86 -15.32 -15.62
CA ASN A 48 12.62 -16.05 -14.37
C ASN A 48 13.93 -16.36 -13.62
N SER A 49 15.03 -15.68 -13.95
CA SER A 49 16.30 -15.89 -13.25
C SER A 49 16.28 -15.18 -11.90
N PRO A 50 17.02 -15.69 -10.90
CA PRO A 50 17.21 -14.99 -9.63
C PRO A 50 17.83 -13.59 -9.81
N GLU A 51 18.69 -13.42 -10.80
CA GLU A 51 19.29 -12.14 -11.15
C GLU A 51 18.23 -11.12 -11.58
N TRP A 52 17.34 -11.50 -12.49
CA TRP A 52 16.24 -10.62 -12.90
C TRP A 52 15.30 -10.29 -11.76
N LEU A 53 15.00 -11.25 -10.90
CA LEU A 53 14.16 -11.05 -9.76
C LEU A 53 14.70 -9.95 -8.83
N PHE A 54 16.00 -9.97 -8.53
CA PHE A 54 16.62 -8.90 -7.75
C PHE A 54 16.61 -7.55 -8.46
N LEU A 55 16.87 -7.53 -9.75
CA LEU A 55 16.88 -6.28 -10.53
C LEU A 55 15.45 -5.66 -10.63
N SER A 56 14.42 -6.48 -10.69
CA SER A 56 13.04 -6.03 -10.77
C SER A 56 12.46 -5.60 -9.41
N GLU A 57 13.07 -6.00 -8.30
CA GLU A 57 12.58 -5.77 -6.93
C GLU A 57 13.53 -4.91 -6.09
N CYS A 58 14.23 -3.96 -6.70
CA CYS A 58 15.16 -3.05 -5.99
C CYS A 58 16.23 -3.78 -5.17
N GLY A 59 16.67 -4.94 -5.64
CA GLY A 59 17.66 -5.76 -4.94
C GLY A 59 17.09 -6.58 -3.79
N PHE A 60 15.79 -6.56 -3.56
CA PHE A 60 15.14 -7.41 -2.56
C PHE A 60 14.86 -8.81 -3.11
N SER A 61 14.89 -9.80 -2.22
CA SER A 61 14.35 -11.13 -2.46
C SER A 61 12.89 -11.17 -2.03
N PRO A 62 11.92 -11.35 -2.92
CA PRO A 62 10.53 -11.39 -2.52
C PRO A 62 10.20 -12.69 -1.82
N GLU A 63 9.87 -12.60 -0.53
CA GLU A 63 9.15 -13.64 0.22
C GLU A 63 7.67 -13.61 -0.15
N GLU A 64 7.12 -12.41 -0.33
CA GLU A 64 5.79 -12.15 -0.83
C GLU A 64 5.78 -10.82 -1.57
N HIS A 65 5.37 -10.81 -2.85
CA HIS A 65 5.22 -9.58 -3.62
C HIS A 65 3.75 -9.35 -3.99
N ASP A 66 3.22 -8.20 -3.57
CA ASP A 66 1.85 -7.81 -3.86
C ASP A 66 1.74 -6.30 -4.10
N ASP A 67 1.67 -5.91 -5.36
CA ASP A 67 1.36 -4.54 -5.80
C ASP A 67 -0.15 -4.32 -6.01
N GLY A 68 -0.97 -5.32 -5.67
CA GLY A 68 -2.39 -5.36 -5.99
C GLY A 68 -2.65 -5.75 -7.44
N LEU A 69 -3.88 -6.17 -7.70
CA LEU A 69 -4.34 -6.59 -9.02
C LEU A 69 -5.43 -5.66 -9.53
N HIS A 70 -5.05 -4.59 -10.19
CA HIS A 70 -6.03 -3.85 -10.98
C HIS A 70 -6.64 -4.76 -12.06
N PRO A 71 -7.92 -4.54 -12.45
CA PRO A 71 -8.53 -5.26 -13.57
C PRO A 71 -7.86 -4.94 -14.92
N ASP A 72 -6.75 -4.25 -14.91
CA ASP A 72 -5.92 -3.92 -16.06
C ASP A 72 -5.05 -5.13 -16.43
N VAL A 73 -5.06 -5.50 -17.71
CA VAL A 73 -4.40 -6.67 -18.35
C VAL A 73 -2.89 -6.82 -18.08
N ARG A 74 -2.27 -5.92 -17.33
CA ARG A 74 -0.83 -5.91 -17.08
C ARG A 74 -0.41 -6.62 -15.81
N VAL A 75 -1.36 -7.10 -15.02
CA VAL A 75 -1.10 -7.62 -13.68
C VAL A 75 -1.31 -9.13 -13.67
N ARG A 76 -0.42 -9.83 -12.98
CA ARG A 76 -0.44 -11.29 -12.87
C ARG A 76 -1.72 -11.76 -12.18
N ALA A 77 -2.39 -12.76 -12.77
CA ALA A 77 -3.62 -13.32 -12.21
C ALA A 77 -3.38 -14.29 -11.03
N ASP A 78 -2.14 -14.46 -10.61
CA ASP A 78 -1.66 -15.50 -9.69
C ASP A 78 -1.07 -14.93 -8.38
N LEU A 79 -1.66 -13.88 -7.81
CA LEU A 79 -1.27 -13.40 -6.48
C LEU A 79 -1.47 -14.49 -5.43
N PRO A 80 -0.46 -14.77 -4.58
CA PRO A 80 -0.62 -15.70 -3.46
C PRO A 80 -1.76 -15.31 -2.52
N TYR A 81 -2.01 -14.02 -2.33
CA TYR A 81 -3.16 -13.55 -1.55
C TYR A 81 -4.51 -13.98 -2.18
N ASN A 82 -4.63 -14.06 -3.50
CA ASN A 82 -5.82 -14.61 -4.15
C ASN A 82 -6.03 -16.10 -3.82
N GLU A 83 -4.96 -16.90 -3.80
CA GLU A 83 -5.02 -18.29 -3.38
C GLU A 83 -5.40 -18.43 -1.89
N PHE A 84 -4.84 -17.56 -1.05
CA PHE A 84 -5.20 -17.49 0.37
C PHE A 84 -6.69 -17.19 0.53
N LEU A 85 -7.25 -16.20 -0.15
CA LEU A 85 -8.68 -15.88 -0.13
C LEU A 85 -9.54 -17.06 -0.61
N ARG A 86 -9.14 -17.74 -1.69
CA ARG A 86 -9.86 -18.92 -2.20
C ARG A 86 -9.86 -20.06 -1.18
N SER A 87 -8.76 -20.28 -0.48
CA SER A 87 -8.66 -21.31 0.56
C SER A 87 -9.58 -21.02 1.76
N HIS A 88 -9.98 -19.76 1.95
CA HIS A 88 -10.92 -19.31 2.97
C HIS A 88 -12.36 -19.11 2.45
N GLY A 89 -12.67 -19.65 1.26
CA GLY A 89 -14.03 -19.66 0.72
C GLY A 89 -14.41 -18.46 -0.16
N PHE A 90 -13.51 -17.55 -0.40
CA PHE A 90 -13.74 -16.42 -1.30
C PHE A 90 -13.35 -16.77 -2.74
N SER A 91 -14.35 -17.07 -3.56
CA SER A 91 -14.13 -17.52 -4.95
C SER A 91 -14.02 -16.36 -5.95
N GLY A 92 -13.51 -16.68 -7.14
CA GLY A 92 -13.44 -15.74 -8.27
C GLY A 92 -12.11 -15.81 -9.01
N ALA A 93 -12.08 -15.20 -10.19
CA ALA A 93 -10.87 -15.11 -11.00
C ALA A 93 -9.81 -14.18 -10.36
N ASN A 94 -10.28 -13.10 -9.72
CA ASN A 94 -9.44 -12.16 -9.01
C ASN A 94 -10.13 -11.73 -7.71
N PRO A 95 -10.09 -12.55 -6.63
CA PRO A 95 -10.69 -12.24 -5.33
C PRO A 95 -10.16 -10.95 -4.71
N TRP A 96 -8.89 -10.60 -4.92
CA TRP A 96 -8.34 -9.32 -4.48
C TRP A 96 -9.19 -8.14 -4.98
N HIS A 97 -9.56 -8.14 -6.27
CA HIS A 97 -10.36 -7.07 -6.86
C HIS A 97 -11.85 -7.17 -6.51
N SER A 98 -12.42 -8.37 -6.66
CA SER A 98 -13.88 -8.56 -6.62
C SER A 98 -14.43 -8.83 -5.22
N VAL A 99 -13.57 -9.15 -4.25
CA VAL A 99 -13.96 -9.50 -2.89
C VAL A 99 -13.24 -8.62 -1.87
N ALA A 100 -11.90 -8.67 -1.78
CA ALA A 100 -11.16 -7.90 -0.78
C ALA A 100 -11.33 -6.38 -0.92
N ASN A 101 -11.55 -5.89 -2.14
CA ASN A 101 -11.85 -4.49 -2.43
C ASN A 101 -13.35 -4.26 -2.75
N SER A 102 -14.24 -4.99 -2.07
CA SER A 102 -15.68 -4.85 -2.15
C SER A 102 -16.31 -4.76 -0.77
N VAL A 103 -17.52 -4.20 -0.73
CA VAL A 103 -18.28 -3.96 0.49
C VAL A 103 -19.71 -4.49 0.35
N LEU A 104 -20.41 -4.68 1.46
CA LEU A 104 -21.86 -4.83 1.46
C LEU A 104 -22.48 -3.50 1.84
N ASP A 105 -23.43 -3.01 1.04
CA ASP A 105 -24.17 -1.81 1.35
C ASP A 105 -25.23 -2.04 2.45
N GLU A 106 -26.00 -1.02 2.78
CA GLU A 106 -27.06 -1.05 3.80
C GLU A 106 -28.20 -2.07 3.51
N ASN A 107 -28.33 -2.50 2.27
CA ASN A 107 -29.29 -3.52 1.84
C ASN A 107 -28.67 -4.92 1.78
N GLY A 108 -27.37 -5.06 2.09
CA GLY A 108 -26.61 -6.28 1.94
C GLY A 108 -26.22 -6.59 0.49
N GLU A 109 -26.31 -5.61 -0.42
CA GLU A 109 -25.89 -5.79 -1.80
C GLU A 109 -24.40 -5.58 -1.98
N LEU A 110 -23.79 -6.40 -2.85
CA LEU A 110 -22.37 -6.33 -3.16
C LEU A 110 -22.07 -5.07 -3.96
N CYS A 111 -21.22 -4.20 -3.40
CA CYS A 111 -20.76 -2.97 -4.02
C CYS A 111 -19.26 -2.93 -4.20
N SER A 112 -18.81 -2.38 -5.33
CA SER A 112 -17.40 -2.17 -5.58
C SER A 112 -16.82 -1.09 -4.65
N GLY A 113 -15.78 -1.43 -3.90
CA GLY A 113 -15.03 -0.50 -3.05
C GLY A 113 -14.22 0.55 -3.84
N TRP A 114 -14.08 0.37 -5.16
CA TRP A 114 -13.46 1.34 -6.05
C TRP A 114 -14.28 2.64 -6.21
N LEU A 115 -15.49 2.65 -5.71
CA LEU A 115 -16.38 3.83 -5.71
C LEU A 115 -16.26 4.53 -4.36
N LEU A 116 -15.90 5.81 -4.33
CA LEU A 116 -15.76 6.59 -3.09
C LEU A 116 -17.01 6.56 -2.19
N ARG A 117 -18.19 6.40 -2.78
CA ARG A 117 -19.45 6.26 -2.04
C ARG A 117 -19.55 4.96 -1.24
N SER A 118 -18.73 3.98 -1.55
CA SER A 118 -18.70 2.69 -0.85
C SER A 118 -17.85 2.72 0.43
N ALA A 119 -17.04 3.76 0.63
CA ALA A 119 -16.12 3.87 1.76
C ALA A 119 -16.79 3.69 3.16
N PRO A 120 -18.03 4.17 3.43
CA PRO A 120 -18.65 3.99 4.75
C PRO A 120 -19.07 2.57 5.09
N PHE A 121 -19.06 1.66 4.14
CA PHE A 121 -19.51 0.28 4.34
C PHE A 121 -18.33 -0.65 4.65
N PRO A 122 -18.57 -1.70 5.49
CA PRO A 122 -17.50 -2.62 5.84
C PRO A 122 -17.06 -3.47 4.65
N ALA A 123 -15.77 -3.80 4.60
CA ALA A 123 -15.23 -4.80 3.69
C ALA A 123 -15.95 -6.15 3.91
N ILE A 124 -16.09 -6.93 2.83
CA ILE A 124 -16.64 -8.29 2.91
C ILE A 124 -15.67 -9.22 3.64
N VAL A 125 -14.39 -9.02 3.40
CA VAL A 125 -13.32 -9.81 4.02
C VAL A 125 -13.15 -9.33 5.46
N PRO A 126 -13.23 -10.23 6.46
CA PRO A 126 -12.99 -9.86 7.85
C PRO A 126 -11.52 -9.48 8.07
N ASP A 127 -11.24 -8.81 9.20
CA ASP A 127 -9.92 -8.24 9.47
C ASP A 127 -8.80 -9.28 9.40
N GLU A 128 -8.99 -10.42 10.01
CA GLU A 128 -7.99 -11.50 10.08
C GLU A 128 -7.62 -12.11 8.72
N LEU A 129 -8.43 -11.86 7.70
CA LEU A 129 -8.19 -12.29 6.31
C LEU A 129 -7.88 -11.12 5.38
N SER A 130 -7.82 -9.89 5.92
CA SER A 130 -7.48 -8.71 5.13
C SER A 130 -6.07 -8.81 4.54
N GLU A 131 -5.81 -8.08 3.46
CA GLU A 131 -4.49 -8.00 2.85
C GLU A 131 -3.43 -7.50 3.86
N THR A 132 -3.79 -6.53 4.72
CA THR A 132 -2.92 -6.01 5.78
C THR A 132 -2.57 -7.11 6.80
N ALA A 133 -3.55 -7.91 7.24
CA ALA A 133 -3.34 -9.05 8.13
C ALA A 133 -2.44 -10.11 7.47
N TYR A 134 -2.74 -10.46 6.22
CA TYR A 134 -1.99 -11.45 5.46
C TYR A 134 -0.51 -11.05 5.31
N MET A 135 -0.20 -9.82 4.91
CA MET A 135 1.18 -9.34 4.80
C MET A 135 1.88 -9.33 6.15
N THR A 136 1.18 -8.96 7.22
CA THR A 136 1.73 -9.03 8.59
C THR A 136 2.09 -10.45 8.97
N ASP A 137 1.22 -11.42 8.67
CA ASP A 137 1.46 -12.84 8.95
C ASP A 137 2.64 -13.39 8.13
N ARG A 138 2.80 -12.95 6.87
CA ARG A 138 3.97 -13.29 6.05
C ARG A 138 5.26 -12.75 6.66
N ALA A 139 5.26 -11.49 7.10
CA ALA A 139 6.40 -10.88 7.79
C ALA A 139 6.75 -11.59 9.11
N ILE A 140 5.74 -11.92 9.92
CA ILE A 140 5.92 -12.69 11.16
C ILE A 140 6.52 -14.07 10.87
N ASN A 141 6.01 -14.77 9.87
CA ASN A 141 6.53 -16.09 9.49
C ASN A 141 7.96 -16.02 8.99
N PHE A 142 8.30 -14.98 8.20
CA PHE A 142 9.67 -14.75 7.80
C PHE A 142 10.60 -14.58 9.02
N MET A 143 10.25 -13.72 9.99
CA MET A 143 11.06 -13.48 11.19
C MET A 143 11.26 -14.75 12.02
N ARG A 144 10.21 -15.58 12.16
CA ARG A 144 10.30 -16.89 12.84
C ARG A 144 11.28 -17.84 12.16
N ASN A 145 11.23 -17.89 10.83
CA ASN A 145 12.09 -18.78 10.03
C ASN A 145 13.54 -18.30 9.95
N ALA A 146 13.76 -16.97 9.94
CA ALA A 146 15.10 -16.40 9.93
C ALA A 146 15.89 -16.63 11.23
N GLY A 147 15.20 -16.87 12.35
CA GLY A 147 15.85 -17.15 13.64
C GLY A 147 16.80 -16.02 14.04
N ASN A 148 18.07 -16.35 14.25
CA ASN A 148 19.11 -15.40 14.66
C ASN A 148 19.92 -14.84 13.48
N ASP A 149 19.60 -15.17 12.27
CA ASP A 149 20.30 -14.64 11.11
C ASP A 149 20.09 -13.13 10.97
N ARG A 150 21.05 -12.47 10.35
CA ARG A 150 20.93 -11.05 9.98
C ARG A 150 20.01 -10.91 8.76
N TRP A 151 19.15 -9.93 8.78
CA TRP A 151 18.26 -9.62 7.66
C TRP A 151 17.86 -8.14 7.63
N CYS A 152 17.38 -7.69 6.49
CA CYS A 152 16.60 -6.47 6.34
C CYS A 152 15.24 -6.88 5.74
N LEU A 153 14.17 -6.68 6.47
CA LEU A 153 12.81 -6.92 6.02
C LEU A 153 12.16 -5.62 5.59
N HIS A 154 11.79 -5.52 4.33
CA HIS A 154 10.94 -4.46 3.81
C HIS A 154 9.50 -4.95 3.80
N LEU A 155 8.74 -4.60 4.86
CA LEU A 155 7.30 -4.83 4.93
C LEU A 155 6.58 -3.60 4.40
N SER A 156 5.82 -3.76 3.31
CA SER A 156 5.14 -2.66 2.65
C SER A 156 3.67 -2.97 2.40
N PHE A 157 2.79 -2.24 3.05
CA PHE A 157 1.35 -2.37 2.87
C PHE A 157 0.86 -1.52 1.68
N ILE A 158 -0.15 -2.01 0.94
CA ILE A 158 -0.87 -1.20 -0.05
C ILE A 158 -1.74 -0.17 0.66
N LYS A 159 -2.43 -0.57 1.73
CA LYS A 159 -3.23 0.35 2.53
C LYS A 159 -2.34 1.35 3.29
N PRO A 160 -2.85 2.57 3.52
CA PRO A 160 -4.22 3.08 3.34
C PRO A 160 -4.53 3.63 1.94
N HIS A 161 -3.75 3.30 0.90
CA HIS A 161 -4.01 3.71 -0.49
C HIS A 161 -5.42 3.31 -0.95
N TRP A 162 -6.01 4.11 -1.84
CA TRP A 162 -7.28 3.78 -2.49
C TRP A 162 -7.24 2.39 -3.17
N PRO A 163 -8.32 1.59 -3.14
CA PRO A 163 -9.67 1.91 -2.67
C PRO A 163 -9.81 1.93 -1.15
N TYR A 164 -10.60 2.90 -0.64
CA TYR A 164 -10.83 3.07 0.78
C TYR A 164 -11.89 2.07 1.25
N VAL A 165 -11.42 0.89 1.58
CA VAL A 165 -12.22 -0.24 2.05
C VAL A 165 -11.50 -0.86 3.22
N VAL A 166 -12.19 -0.99 4.35
CA VAL A 166 -11.67 -1.60 5.57
C VAL A 166 -12.75 -2.42 6.26
N SER A 167 -12.36 -3.47 6.96
CA SER A 167 -13.23 -4.37 7.69
C SER A 167 -13.88 -3.70 8.92
N ASP A 168 -14.93 -4.32 9.44
CA ASP A 168 -15.43 -4.03 10.77
C ASP A 168 -14.36 -4.42 11.82
N PRO A 169 -14.18 -3.64 12.93
CA PRO A 169 -14.90 -2.42 13.29
C PRO A 169 -14.32 -1.12 12.72
N TYR A 170 -13.23 -1.16 11.99
CA TYR A 170 -12.46 0.01 11.58
C TYR A 170 -13.24 0.97 10.67
N HIS A 171 -14.12 0.43 9.80
CA HIS A 171 -14.90 1.24 8.85
C HIS A 171 -15.79 2.28 9.55
N ALA A 172 -16.26 1.99 10.76
CA ALA A 172 -17.18 2.83 11.52
C ALA A 172 -16.51 3.58 12.69
N MET A 173 -15.23 3.29 12.98
CA MET A 173 -14.55 3.75 14.19
C MET A 173 -14.47 5.28 14.30
N TYR A 174 -14.37 5.98 13.20
CA TYR A 174 -14.19 7.43 13.14
C TYR A 174 -15.36 8.17 12.49
N LYS A 175 -16.50 7.51 12.27
CA LYS A 175 -17.62 8.08 11.50
C LYS A 175 -18.29 9.29 12.19
N ASP A 176 -18.26 9.30 13.51
CA ASP A 176 -18.91 10.34 14.34
C ASP A 176 -17.89 11.34 14.90
N GLU A 177 -16.61 11.23 14.50
CA GLU A 177 -15.55 12.13 14.96
C GLU A 177 -15.58 13.47 14.21
N GLU A 178 -15.20 14.55 14.91
CA GLU A 178 -15.00 15.84 14.29
C GLU A 178 -13.72 15.81 13.41
N LEU A 179 -13.92 15.82 12.11
CA LEU A 179 -12.81 15.78 11.16
C LEU A 179 -12.19 17.15 10.96
N PRO A 180 -10.85 17.25 10.87
CA PRO A 180 -10.19 18.52 10.61
C PRO A 180 -10.67 19.11 9.27
N PRO A 181 -10.79 20.45 9.15
CA PRO A 181 -11.15 21.08 7.88
C PRO A 181 -10.05 20.81 6.85
N PRO A 182 -10.38 20.76 5.54
CA PRO A 182 -9.37 20.62 4.51
C PRO A 182 -8.49 21.88 4.41
N ASN A 183 -7.21 21.67 4.17
CA ASN A 183 -6.24 22.75 3.89
C ASN A 183 -6.41 23.21 2.43
N ARG A 184 -7.26 24.20 2.19
CA ARG A 184 -7.53 24.74 0.85
C ARG A 184 -8.20 26.11 0.91
N THR A 185 -7.99 26.91 -0.14
CA THR A 185 -8.61 28.24 -0.27
C THR A 185 -9.21 28.44 -1.67
N GLU A 186 -10.24 29.27 -1.80
CA GLU A 186 -10.84 29.61 -3.08
C GLU A 186 -9.83 30.33 -4.02
N ALA A 187 -8.87 31.05 -3.43
CA ALA A 187 -7.82 31.71 -4.19
C ALA A 187 -6.94 30.72 -4.98
N GLU A 188 -6.69 29.54 -4.44
CA GLU A 188 -5.94 28.48 -5.14
C GLU A 188 -6.60 28.07 -6.45
N LEU A 189 -7.93 27.95 -6.48
CA LEU A 189 -8.65 27.59 -7.72
C LEU A 189 -8.47 28.64 -8.81
N ALA A 190 -8.40 29.92 -8.43
CA ALA A 190 -8.30 31.04 -9.38
C ALA A 190 -6.88 31.29 -9.86
N THR A 191 -5.86 31.05 -9.01
CA THR A 191 -4.47 31.48 -9.26
C THR A 191 -3.50 30.32 -9.52
N SER A 192 -3.93 29.07 -9.39
CA SER A 192 -3.07 27.89 -9.59
C SER A 192 -2.49 27.81 -10.99
N HIS A 193 -1.29 27.24 -11.08
CA HIS A 193 -0.65 26.90 -12.34
C HIS A 193 -1.56 26.01 -13.21
N PRO A 194 -1.56 26.14 -14.55
CA PRO A 194 -2.43 25.37 -15.44
C PRO A 194 -2.40 23.85 -15.22
N VAL A 195 -1.27 23.26 -14.85
CA VAL A 195 -1.15 21.83 -14.52
C VAL A 195 -2.00 21.49 -13.29
N ILE A 196 -1.92 22.29 -12.22
CA ILE A 196 -2.70 22.10 -11.00
C ILE A 196 -4.19 22.29 -11.29
N GLN A 197 -4.55 23.29 -12.10
CA GLN A 197 -5.95 23.45 -12.54
C GLN A 197 -6.48 22.23 -13.30
N ALA A 198 -5.63 21.55 -14.07
CA ALA A 198 -6.00 20.30 -14.73
C ALA A 198 -6.24 19.16 -13.72
N LEU A 199 -5.42 19.08 -12.65
CA LEU A 199 -5.63 18.13 -11.53
C LEU A 199 -6.93 18.40 -10.78
N HIS A 200 -7.24 19.67 -10.44
CA HIS A 200 -8.53 20.05 -9.85
C HIS A 200 -9.72 19.62 -10.72
N LYS A 201 -9.58 19.72 -12.05
CA LYS A 201 -10.61 19.33 -13.02
C LYS A 201 -10.64 17.84 -13.32
N SER A 202 -9.69 17.06 -12.81
CA SER A 202 -9.70 15.59 -12.94
C SER A 202 -10.92 14.98 -12.27
N ARG A 203 -11.24 13.72 -12.61
CA ARG A 203 -12.37 13.03 -11.99
C ARG A 203 -12.21 12.92 -10.48
N ILE A 204 -11.01 12.59 -10.01
CA ILE A 204 -10.74 12.42 -8.58
C ILE A 204 -10.69 13.78 -7.87
N GLY A 205 -10.05 14.80 -8.44
CA GLY A 205 -10.04 16.15 -7.87
C GLY A 205 -11.46 16.70 -7.68
N ARG A 206 -12.32 16.62 -8.70
CA ARG A 206 -13.72 17.01 -8.59
C ARG A 206 -14.54 16.20 -7.58
N ALA A 207 -14.21 14.93 -7.39
CA ALA A 207 -14.89 14.10 -6.41
C ALA A 207 -14.45 14.49 -4.99
N MET A 208 -13.15 14.57 -4.73
CA MET A 208 -12.58 14.82 -3.41
C MET A 208 -12.74 16.28 -2.96
N SER A 209 -12.92 17.23 -3.89
CA SER A 209 -13.24 18.63 -3.55
C SER A 209 -14.61 18.81 -2.90
N ARG A 210 -15.52 17.84 -3.01
CA ARG A 210 -16.86 17.90 -2.42
C ARG A 210 -16.80 17.56 -0.93
N PRO A 211 -17.36 18.43 -0.06
CA PRO A 211 -17.41 18.17 1.39
C PRO A 211 -18.07 16.82 1.74
N GLU A 212 -19.09 16.43 0.99
CA GLU A 212 -19.83 15.19 1.19
C GLU A 212 -18.92 13.97 0.96
N THR A 213 -18.13 13.98 -0.12
CA THR A 213 -17.19 12.90 -0.43
C THR A 213 -16.15 12.75 0.67
N ARG A 214 -15.58 13.87 1.13
CA ARG A 214 -14.59 13.86 2.20
C ARG A 214 -15.15 13.30 3.51
N ARG A 215 -16.38 13.66 3.88
CA ARG A 215 -17.07 13.11 5.07
C ARG A 215 -17.30 11.60 4.99
N LEU A 216 -17.45 11.06 3.79
CA LEU A 216 -17.60 9.61 3.59
C LEU A 216 -16.25 8.88 3.65
N VAL A 217 -15.22 9.48 3.07
CA VAL A 217 -13.93 8.78 2.82
C VAL A 217 -12.97 8.92 3.98
N LEU A 218 -12.84 10.10 4.59
CA LEU A 218 -11.82 10.35 5.59
C LEU A 218 -11.96 9.48 6.86
N PRO A 219 -13.16 9.20 7.41
CA PRO A 219 -13.30 8.27 8.51
C PRO A 219 -12.76 6.87 8.19
N THR A 220 -13.07 6.35 7.00
CA THR A 220 -12.58 5.05 6.54
C THR A 220 -11.07 5.04 6.34
N TYR A 221 -10.50 6.13 5.80
CA TYR A 221 -9.05 6.28 5.71
C TYR A 221 -8.36 6.22 7.08
N LEU A 222 -8.92 6.90 8.09
CA LEU A 222 -8.43 6.81 9.47
C LEU A 222 -8.58 5.39 10.04
N GLY A 223 -9.66 4.71 9.70
CA GLY A 223 -9.87 3.29 10.03
C GLY A 223 -8.81 2.38 9.41
N LEU A 224 -8.41 2.62 8.15
CA LEU A 224 -7.31 1.90 7.51
C LEU A 224 -5.98 2.14 8.20
N VAL A 225 -5.69 3.38 8.60
CA VAL A 225 -4.49 3.72 9.39
C VAL A 225 -4.50 2.97 10.72
N LYS A 226 -5.66 2.93 11.41
CA LYS A 226 -5.80 2.19 12.67
C LYS A 226 -5.62 0.69 12.50
N GLN A 227 -6.14 0.11 11.43
CA GLN A 227 -5.93 -1.30 11.11
C GLN A 227 -4.43 -1.62 10.96
N ILE A 228 -3.69 -0.78 10.23
CA ILE A 228 -2.24 -0.93 10.08
C ILE A 228 -1.53 -0.85 11.42
N ASP A 229 -1.90 0.12 12.27
CA ASP A 229 -1.34 0.30 13.61
C ASP A 229 -1.52 -0.96 14.47
N ASP A 230 -2.71 -1.56 14.48
CA ASP A 230 -2.99 -2.78 15.21
C ASP A 230 -2.16 -3.98 14.69
N HIS A 231 -2.03 -4.11 13.38
CA HIS A 231 -1.22 -5.16 12.78
C HIS A 231 0.28 -4.95 13.00
N LEU A 232 0.78 -3.72 13.02
CA LEU A 232 2.14 -3.42 13.45
C LEU A 232 2.35 -3.78 14.93
N GLY A 233 1.35 -3.55 15.78
CA GLY A 233 1.37 -4.01 17.17
C GLY A 233 1.57 -5.53 17.28
N ARG A 234 0.91 -6.32 16.42
CA ARG A 234 1.12 -7.78 16.35
C ARG A 234 2.55 -8.13 15.90
N LEU A 235 3.07 -7.42 14.91
CA LEU A 235 4.44 -7.61 14.42
C LEU A 235 5.46 -7.34 15.53
N PHE A 236 5.34 -6.22 16.24
CA PHE A 236 6.25 -5.83 17.31
C PHE A 236 6.16 -6.78 18.53
N ALA A 237 4.97 -7.23 18.88
CA ALA A 237 4.80 -8.25 19.92
C ALA A 237 5.51 -9.57 19.56
N GLU A 238 5.51 -9.95 18.28
CA GLU A 238 6.26 -11.13 17.83
C GLU A 238 7.76 -10.90 17.82
N MET A 239 8.25 -9.71 17.44
CA MET A 239 9.68 -9.35 17.58
C MET A 239 10.16 -9.47 19.02
N ASP A 240 9.37 -8.98 19.98
CA ASP A 240 9.67 -9.10 21.40
C ASP A 240 9.72 -10.57 21.85
N ARG A 241 8.73 -11.37 21.44
CA ARG A 241 8.69 -12.82 21.73
C ARG A 241 9.90 -13.57 21.17
N LEU A 242 10.43 -13.14 20.04
CA LEU A 242 11.62 -13.71 19.40
C LEU A 242 12.93 -13.16 20.01
N GLY A 243 12.86 -12.19 20.93
CA GLY A 243 14.03 -11.54 21.51
C GLY A 243 14.81 -10.68 20.52
N ARG A 244 14.15 -10.11 19.51
CA ARG A 244 14.75 -9.32 18.44
C ARG A 244 14.56 -7.81 18.59
N THR A 245 13.84 -7.36 19.62
CA THR A 245 13.54 -5.93 19.82
C THR A 245 14.81 -5.11 20.09
N ASP A 246 15.74 -5.65 20.87
CA ASP A 246 16.95 -4.93 21.28
C ASP A 246 18.10 -5.05 20.26
N ASP A 247 17.93 -5.74 19.15
CA ASP A 247 18.95 -5.93 18.10
C ASP A 247 18.47 -5.56 16.70
N THR A 248 17.25 -5.02 16.59
CA THR A 248 16.65 -4.70 15.30
C THR A 248 16.32 -3.21 15.19
N MET A 249 16.95 -2.53 14.24
CA MET A 249 16.57 -1.18 13.86
C MET A 249 15.21 -1.19 13.15
N ILE A 250 14.29 -0.35 13.60
CA ILE A 250 12.98 -0.18 12.97
C ILE A 250 12.96 1.18 12.28
N VAL A 251 12.61 1.19 10.99
CA VAL A 251 12.36 2.41 10.21
C VAL A 251 10.92 2.37 9.72
N PHE A 252 10.06 3.24 10.28
CA PHE A 252 8.69 3.40 9.85
C PHE A 252 8.57 4.65 8.98
N THR A 253 8.05 4.49 7.75
CA THR A 253 7.85 5.57 6.80
C THR A 253 6.72 5.25 5.81
N SER A 254 6.46 6.15 4.87
CA SER A 254 5.56 5.95 3.73
C SER A 254 6.24 6.38 2.44
N ASP A 255 5.81 5.83 1.31
CA ASP A 255 6.27 6.23 -0.03
C ASP A 255 5.72 7.61 -0.45
N HIS A 256 4.52 7.97 0.00
CA HIS A 256 3.86 9.25 -0.20
C HIS A 256 2.72 9.44 0.81
N GLY A 257 2.21 10.65 0.90
CA GLY A 257 0.98 10.97 1.63
C GLY A 257 -0.27 10.91 0.75
N GLU A 258 -1.31 11.63 1.16
CA GLU A 258 -2.62 11.61 0.49
C GLU A 258 -3.33 12.96 0.70
N TYR A 259 -3.92 13.52 -0.36
CA TYR A 259 -4.58 14.83 -0.27
C TYR A 259 -5.89 14.84 0.52
N MET A 260 -6.71 13.83 0.42
CA MET A 260 -8.01 13.76 1.10
C MET A 260 -8.88 15.02 0.98
N GLY A 261 -8.79 15.74 -0.14
CA GLY A 261 -9.52 16.98 -0.40
C GLY A 261 -8.76 18.27 -0.09
N ASP A 262 -7.57 18.19 0.47
CA ASP A 262 -6.67 19.33 0.62
C ASP A 262 -6.26 19.83 -0.77
N HIS A 263 -6.01 21.13 -0.89
CA HIS A 263 -5.69 21.77 -2.16
C HIS A 263 -6.66 21.45 -3.30
N TRP A 264 -7.92 21.08 -2.98
CA TRP A 264 -8.95 20.66 -3.94
C TRP A 264 -8.59 19.39 -4.73
N MET A 265 -7.71 18.55 -4.16
CA MET A 265 -7.16 17.36 -4.80
C MET A 265 -7.49 16.08 -4.02
N GLY A 266 -7.28 14.96 -4.65
CA GLY A 266 -7.24 13.64 -4.06
C GLY A 266 -6.09 12.86 -4.66
N GLU A 267 -5.76 11.73 -4.04
CA GLU A 267 -4.56 10.95 -4.36
C GLU A 267 -3.26 11.77 -4.16
N LYS A 268 -2.27 11.65 -5.02
CA LYS A 268 -0.89 12.10 -4.78
C LYS A 268 -0.20 12.75 -6.00
N ASP A 269 -0.99 13.25 -6.95
CA ASP A 269 -0.46 13.65 -8.28
C ASP A 269 0.37 14.95 -8.29
N TRP A 270 0.66 15.55 -7.12
CA TRP A 270 1.51 16.75 -7.02
C TRP A 270 2.39 16.72 -5.76
N ILE A 271 3.15 17.78 -5.54
CA ILE A 271 4.25 17.87 -4.56
C ILE A 271 3.96 18.79 -3.36
N ASN A 272 2.69 18.94 -2.96
CA ASN A 272 2.37 19.65 -1.72
C ASN A 272 2.80 18.83 -0.49
N GLU A 273 2.87 19.50 0.67
CA GLU A 273 3.35 18.87 1.92
C GLU A 273 2.54 17.64 2.29
N GLU A 274 1.23 17.63 2.04
CA GLU A 274 0.34 16.51 2.32
C GLU A 274 0.74 15.21 1.61
N VAL A 275 1.51 15.33 0.53
CA VAL A 275 1.98 14.19 -0.26
C VAL A 275 3.46 13.88 0.00
N VAL A 276 4.31 14.90 0.12
CA VAL A 276 5.77 14.69 0.20
C VAL A 276 6.30 14.65 1.64
N ARG A 277 5.55 15.19 2.59
CA ARG A 277 5.90 15.14 4.02
C ARG A 277 5.34 13.89 4.68
N VAL A 278 6.04 12.80 4.53
CA VAL A 278 5.68 11.51 5.12
C VAL A 278 6.22 11.35 6.53
N PRO A 279 5.63 10.48 7.36
CA PRO A 279 6.20 10.14 8.67
C PRO A 279 7.57 9.50 8.50
N MET A 280 8.49 9.76 9.46
CA MET A 280 9.77 9.09 9.56
C MET A 280 10.04 8.85 11.04
N ILE A 281 9.95 7.59 11.46
CA ILE A 281 10.25 7.16 12.82
C ILE A 281 11.38 6.14 12.75
N ILE A 282 12.45 6.38 13.47
CA ILE A 282 13.59 5.47 13.56
C ILE A 282 13.75 5.05 15.00
N VAL A 283 13.73 3.75 15.25
CA VAL A 283 14.06 3.15 16.53
C VAL A 283 15.40 2.44 16.35
N ASP A 284 16.41 2.93 17.01
CA ASP A 284 17.77 2.37 17.00
C ASP A 284 17.92 1.55 18.29
N PRO A 285 18.27 0.26 18.19
CA PRO A 285 18.39 -0.64 19.35
C PRO A 285 19.53 -0.28 20.28
#